data_0cbbb1ac4e3ba7ebd5562e0c9c6c2c23
#
_entry.id   0cbbb1ac4e3ba7ebd5562e0c9c6c2c23
#
_cell.length_a   1.000
_cell.length_b   1.000
_cell.length_c   1.000
_cell.angle_alpha   90.00
_cell.angle_beta   90.00
_cell.angle_gamma   90.00
#
_symmetry.space_group_name_H-M   'P 1'
#
loop_
_entity.id
_entity.type
_entity.pdbx_description
1 polymer ?
#
loop_
_entity_poly.entity_id
_entity_poly.type
_entity_poly.pdbx_seq_one_letter_code
_entity_poly.pdbx_strand_id
1 'polypeptide(L)'
;MDAQPEFEALRHESSSWWHTARRKLLREAVAQAVHGKRDARVMDLGCAAQLDCPQADSVRVLNAHSSLPALAFRQIEGSQNLICTSSEDLGFVSNSFDAIVAGDILQLVPDDRLALRELRRVLKDGGLLCLTVPAYPFLWGEEDEARGHQRRYTATELRRKLNNCGFEISRVSYLVATGFLPSIVARTFKDLFRKSVAPRRISEGGSRLANAAMVSLLDCERHLIRYINLPFGTRVVCWARKPALVAERVTVPAWDRQWSRPPLPQGMTMSQPDLH
;
A
#
# COMPACT_ATOMS: atom_id res chain seq x y z
N MET A 1 -24.21 8.17 18.43
CA MET A 1 -23.77 7.01 17.62
C MET A 1 -22.60 6.40 18.34
N ASP A 2 -22.81 5.23 19.00
CA ASP A 2 -21.80 4.61 19.86
C ASP A 2 -20.63 4.11 19.03
N ALA A 3 -19.50 4.76 19.16
CA ALA A 3 -18.25 4.36 18.49
C ALA A 3 -17.55 3.15 19.17
N GLN A 4 -18.05 2.71 20.34
CA GLN A 4 -17.44 1.62 21.12
C GLN A 4 -17.32 0.29 20.38
N PRO A 5 -18.34 -0.22 19.65
CA PRO A 5 -18.22 -1.48 18.92
C PRO A 5 -17.15 -1.46 17.83
N GLU A 6 -17.00 -0.30 17.16
CA GLU A 6 -16.00 -0.11 16.10
C GLU A 6 -14.58 -0.05 16.69
N PHE A 7 -14.40 0.60 17.84
CA PHE A 7 -13.13 0.63 18.56
C PHE A 7 -12.72 -0.77 19.08
N GLU A 8 -13.64 -1.56 19.57
CA GLU A 8 -13.36 -2.94 19.99
C GLU A 8 -12.97 -3.82 18.82
N ALA A 9 -13.65 -3.68 17.68
CA ALA A 9 -13.31 -4.38 16.44
C ALA A 9 -11.89 -4.02 15.97
N LEU A 10 -11.54 -2.74 15.95
CA LEU A 10 -10.21 -2.25 15.58
C LEU A 10 -9.12 -2.73 16.55
N ARG A 11 -9.40 -2.77 17.86
CA ARG A 11 -8.47 -3.29 18.87
C ARG A 11 -8.22 -4.79 18.70
N HIS A 12 -9.26 -5.57 18.47
CA HIS A 12 -9.14 -7.00 18.16
C HIS A 12 -8.35 -7.23 16.89
N GLU A 13 -8.62 -6.44 15.88
CA GLU A 13 -7.93 -6.50 14.61
C GLU A 13 -6.43 -6.19 14.74
N SER A 14 -6.07 -5.15 15.50
CA SER A 14 -4.68 -4.72 15.69
C SER A 14 -3.80 -5.76 16.40
N SER A 15 -4.39 -6.63 17.23
CA SER A 15 -3.70 -7.66 18.01
C SER A 15 -3.60 -9.02 17.29
N SER A 16 -4.24 -9.18 16.13
CA SER A 16 -4.27 -10.47 15.44
C SER A 16 -2.90 -10.83 14.85
N TRP A 17 -2.65 -12.14 14.72
CA TRP A 17 -1.42 -12.68 14.12
C TRP A 17 -1.16 -12.14 12.70
N TRP A 18 -2.24 -11.95 11.91
CA TRP A 18 -2.13 -11.41 10.56
C TRP A 18 -1.61 -9.98 10.57
N HIS A 19 -2.21 -9.11 11.39
CA HIS A 19 -1.81 -7.72 11.49
C HIS A 19 -0.37 -7.57 12.00
N THR A 20 0.04 -8.43 12.93
CA THR A 20 1.42 -8.47 13.42
C THR A 20 2.41 -8.86 12.31
N ALA A 21 2.11 -9.91 11.55
CA ALA A 21 2.97 -10.35 10.45
C ALA A 21 3.01 -9.32 9.31
N ARG A 22 1.84 -8.76 8.93
CA ARG A 22 1.74 -7.71 7.91
C ARG A 22 2.56 -6.48 8.27
N ARG A 23 2.46 -6.00 9.51
CA ARG A 23 3.27 -4.87 10.01
C ARG A 23 4.76 -5.12 9.84
N LYS A 24 5.26 -6.28 10.24
CA LYS A 24 6.68 -6.63 10.06
C LYS A 24 7.09 -6.57 8.60
N LEU A 25 6.29 -7.16 7.71
CA LEU A 25 6.54 -7.18 6.27
C LEU A 25 6.61 -5.77 5.68
N LEU A 26 5.61 -4.94 5.98
CA LEU A 26 5.51 -3.58 5.44
C LEU A 26 6.63 -2.68 5.98
N ARG A 27 6.97 -2.80 7.27
CA ARG A 27 8.10 -2.08 7.89
C ARG A 27 9.43 -2.41 7.22
N GLU A 28 9.69 -3.68 6.92
CA GLU A 28 10.89 -4.09 6.20
C GLU A 28 10.94 -3.53 4.78
N ALA A 29 9.82 -3.56 4.08
CA ALA A 29 9.73 -3.00 2.74
C ALA A 29 10.06 -1.49 2.74
N VAL A 30 9.52 -0.75 3.71
CA VAL A 30 9.82 0.68 3.89
C VAL A 30 11.28 0.89 4.23
N ALA A 31 11.82 0.16 5.22
CA ALA A 31 13.21 0.31 5.64
C ALA A 31 14.19 0.13 4.47
N GLN A 32 13.93 -0.86 3.60
CA GLN A 32 14.71 -1.07 2.38
C GLN A 32 14.55 0.06 1.36
N ALA A 33 13.34 0.61 1.21
CA ALA A 33 13.05 1.66 0.24
C ALA A 33 13.69 3.00 0.58
N VAL A 34 13.83 3.28 1.89
CA VAL A 34 14.36 4.55 2.39
C VAL A 34 15.80 4.46 2.88
N HIS A 35 16.41 3.28 2.79
CA HIS A 35 17.80 3.07 3.21
C HIS A 35 18.75 4.06 2.53
N GLY A 36 19.56 4.76 3.33
CA GLY A 36 20.51 5.78 2.86
C GLY A 36 19.88 7.09 2.39
N LYS A 37 18.56 7.26 2.43
CA LYS A 37 17.90 8.52 2.11
C LYS A 37 17.81 9.41 3.35
N ARG A 38 18.08 10.72 3.16
CA ARG A 38 17.82 11.75 4.17
C ARG A 38 16.45 12.37 3.91
N ASP A 39 15.71 12.68 4.96
CA ASP A 39 14.36 13.29 4.90
C ASP A 39 13.35 12.50 4.02
N ALA A 40 13.43 11.17 4.05
CA ALA A 40 12.50 10.34 3.31
C ALA A 40 11.06 10.54 3.81
N ARG A 41 10.13 10.67 2.88
CA ARG A 41 8.70 10.79 3.18
C ARG A 41 7.99 9.49 2.86
N VAL A 42 7.30 8.95 3.85
CA VAL A 42 6.57 7.69 3.72
C VAL A 42 5.10 7.91 4.05
N MET A 43 4.21 7.35 3.25
CA MET A 43 2.78 7.30 3.56
C MET A 43 2.37 5.88 3.96
N ASP A 44 1.69 5.75 5.11
CA ASP A 44 1.02 4.52 5.55
C ASP A 44 -0.49 4.68 5.32
N LEU A 45 -0.97 4.26 4.15
CA LEU A 45 -2.37 4.34 3.77
C LEU A 45 -3.13 3.16 4.36
N GLY A 46 -4.14 3.46 5.18
CA GLY A 46 -4.89 2.50 5.97
C GLY A 46 -4.25 2.22 7.33
N CYS A 47 -3.16 2.92 7.69
CA CYS A 47 -2.44 2.77 8.96
C CYS A 47 -2.06 1.31 9.27
N ALA A 48 -1.80 0.54 8.23
CA ALA A 48 -1.64 -0.91 8.32
C ALA A 48 -0.27 -1.34 8.85
N ALA A 49 0.74 -0.55 8.59
CA ALA A 49 2.12 -0.84 9.00
C ALA A 49 2.43 -0.32 10.41
N GLN A 50 1.62 0.61 10.93
CA GLN A 50 1.91 1.33 12.19
C GLN A 50 3.39 1.77 12.19
N LEU A 51 3.74 2.55 11.19
CA LEU A 51 5.11 3.02 10.97
C LEU A 51 5.47 4.13 11.97
N ASP A 52 5.23 3.90 13.25
CA ASP A 52 5.82 4.74 14.28
C ASP A 52 7.31 4.41 14.28
N CYS A 53 8.09 5.19 13.55
CA CYS A 53 9.54 5.03 13.47
C CYS A 53 10.20 5.96 14.51
N PRO A 54 10.44 5.49 15.74
CA PRO A 54 11.20 6.29 16.73
C PRO A 54 12.70 6.37 16.42
N GLN A 55 13.18 5.68 15.38
CA GLN A 55 14.61 5.45 15.18
C GLN A 55 15.25 6.14 13.98
N ALA A 56 14.54 6.97 13.25
CA ALA A 56 15.17 7.68 12.15
C ALA A 56 14.71 9.13 12.14
N ASP A 57 15.52 10.03 12.70
CA ASP A 57 15.40 11.49 12.49
C ASP A 57 15.35 11.88 11.00
N SER A 58 15.54 10.90 10.11
CA SER A 58 15.59 11.04 8.66
C SER A 58 14.35 10.53 7.91
N VAL A 59 13.32 9.99 8.60
CA VAL A 59 12.10 9.48 7.93
C VAL A 59 10.86 10.13 8.51
N ARG A 60 10.10 10.80 7.64
CA ARG A 60 8.81 11.39 8.01
C ARG A 60 7.69 10.46 7.58
N VAL A 61 6.95 9.95 8.54
CA VAL A 61 5.79 9.09 8.29
C VAL A 61 4.51 9.89 8.38
N LEU A 62 3.64 9.72 7.40
CA LEU A 62 2.28 10.21 7.39
C LEU A 62 1.33 9.02 7.40
N ASN A 63 0.47 8.96 8.41
CA ASN A 63 -0.56 7.93 8.54
C ASN A 63 -1.86 8.46 7.95
N ALA A 64 -2.37 7.84 6.90
CA ALA A 64 -3.54 8.29 6.16
C ALA A 64 -4.66 7.24 6.22
N HIS A 65 -5.89 7.69 6.49
CA HIS A 65 -7.07 6.81 6.50
C HIS A 65 -8.31 7.57 6.07
N SER A 66 -9.29 6.87 5.46
CA SER A 66 -10.57 7.47 5.06
C SER A 66 -11.63 7.49 6.17
N SER A 67 -11.44 6.70 7.24
CA SER A 67 -12.37 6.61 8.37
C SER A 67 -11.87 7.44 9.54
N LEU A 68 -12.69 8.39 10.01
CA LEU A 68 -12.40 9.19 11.21
C LEU A 68 -12.32 8.35 12.49
N PRO A 69 -13.21 7.36 12.74
CA PRO A 69 -13.08 6.48 13.89
C PRO A 69 -11.77 5.69 13.90
N ALA A 70 -11.32 5.19 12.74
CA ALA A 70 -10.04 4.51 12.65
C ALA A 70 -8.86 5.42 12.98
N LEU A 71 -8.89 6.69 12.55
CA LEU A 71 -7.87 7.69 12.90
C LEU A 71 -7.88 8.00 14.40
N ALA A 72 -9.07 8.18 15.00
CA ALA A 72 -9.20 8.41 16.42
C ALA A 72 -8.65 7.24 17.25
N PHE A 73 -8.93 6.00 16.82
CA PHE A 73 -8.36 4.81 17.43
C PHE A 73 -6.82 4.81 17.35
N ARG A 74 -6.25 5.14 16.19
CA ARG A 74 -4.79 5.23 16.00
C ARG A 74 -4.15 6.34 16.85
N GLN A 75 -4.84 7.45 17.01
CA GLN A 75 -4.38 8.53 17.90
C GLN A 75 -4.31 8.07 19.36
N ILE A 76 -5.30 7.31 19.82
CA ILE A 76 -5.31 6.71 21.17
C ILE A 76 -4.15 5.71 21.34
N GLU A 77 -3.81 4.96 20.29
CA GLU A 77 -2.65 4.05 20.29
C GLU A 77 -1.30 4.79 20.17
N GLY A 78 -1.27 6.12 20.11
CA GLY A 78 -0.07 6.93 20.09
C GLY A 78 0.48 7.23 18.69
N SER A 79 -0.24 6.90 17.62
CA SER A 79 0.18 7.26 16.26
C SER A 79 0.14 8.76 16.05
N GLN A 80 1.17 9.28 15.39
CA GLN A 80 1.31 10.71 15.07
C GLN A 80 1.11 10.95 13.57
N ASN A 81 1.02 12.23 13.18
CA ASN A 81 0.88 12.66 11.78
C ASN A 81 -0.27 11.95 11.07
N LEU A 82 -1.44 11.97 11.67
CA LEU A 82 -2.66 11.38 11.15
C LEU A 82 -3.39 12.35 10.21
N ILE A 83 -3.84 11.85 9.06
CA ILE A 83 -4.65 12.62 8.12
C ILE A 83 -5.85 11.82 7.61
N CYS A 84 -7.00 12.49 7.49
CA CYS A 84 -8.16 11.92 6.82
C CYS A 84 -8.11 12.25 5.33
N THR A 85 -8.11 11.24 4.48
CA THR A 85 -8.07 11.41 3.03
C THR A 85 -8.71 10.23 2.31
N SER A 86 -9.29 10.48 1.13
CA SER A 86 -9.75 9.42 0.24
C SER A 86 -8.55 8.80 -0.49
N SER A 87 -8.58 7.47 -0.66
CA SER A 87 -7.58 6.78 -1.46
C SER A 87 -7.67 7.11 -2.96
N GLU A 88 -8.82 7.62 -3.41
CA GLU A 88 -9.11 8.00 -4.80
C GLU A 88 -8.77 9.47 -5.09
N ASP A 89 -8.58 10.27 -4.03
CA ASP A 89 -8.13 11.67 -4.09
C ASP A 89 -7.33 11.98 -2.82
N LEU A 90 -6.02 11.81 -2.91
CA LEU A 90 -5.13 11.88 -1.75
C LEU A 90 -4.81 13.30 -1.26
N GLY A 91 -5.16 14.34 -2.03
CA GLY A 91 -4.95 15.73 -1.63
C GLY A 91 -3.48 16.16 -1.50
N PHE A 92 -2.52 15.38 -2.00
CA PHE A 92 -1.10 15.73 -2.01
C PHE A 92 -0.62 16.11 -3.40
N VAL A 93 0.44 16.92 -3.47
CA VAL A 93 1.11 17.21 -4.74
C VAL A 93 1.80 15.97 -5.31
N SER A 94 1.99 15.94 -6.64
CA SER A 94 2.69 14.84 -7.29
C SER A 94 4.12 14.69 -6.77
N ASN A 95 4.67 13.47 -6.78
CA ASN A 95 6.05 13.18 -6.38
C ASN A 95 6.39 13.59 -4.93
N SER A 96 5.46 13.38 -3.99
CA SER A 96 5.62 13.75 -2.58
C SER A 96 6.32 12.68 -1.75
N PHE A 97 6.11 11.40 -2.04
CA PHE A 97 6.51 10.30 -1.17
C PHE A 97 7.58 9.40 -1.79
N ASP A 98 8.57 9.02 -0.99
CA ASP A 98 9.63 8.07 -1.37
C ASP A 98 9.16 6.62 -1.31
N ALA A 99 8.22 6.33 -0.41
CA ALA A 99 7.55 5.04 -0.31
C ALA A 99 6.10 5.21 0.16
N ILE A 100 5.25 4.32 -0.30
CA ILE A 100 3.85 4.21 0.12
C ILE A 100 3.60 2.75 0.49
N VAL A 101 3.00 2.52 1.64
CA VAL A 101 2.43 1.24 2.01
C VAL A 101 0.91 1.35 2.00
N ALA A 102 0.24 0.36 1.39
CA ALA A 102 -1.22 0.29 1.28
C ALA A 102 -1.68 -1.11 1.70
N GLY A 103 -1.87 -1.28 3.00
CA GLY A 103 -2.20 -2.57 3.57
C GLY A 103 -3.70 -2.80 3.64
N ASP A 104 -4.20 -3.71 2.81
CA ASP A 104 -5.60 -4.10 2.78
C ASP A 104 -6.57 -2.91 2.59
N ILE A 105 -6.27 -2.03 1.60
CA ILE A 105 -7.08 -0.85 1.26
C ILE A 105 -7.77 -1.01 -0.09
N LEU A 106 -7.10 -1.57 -1.11
CA LEU A 106 -7.66 -1.59 -2.48
C LEU A 106 -8.98 -2.35 -2.61
N GLN A 107 -9.24 -3.31 -1.75
CA GLN A 107 -10.51 -4.02 -1.72
C GLN A 107 -11.67 -3.20 -1.16
N LEU A 108 -11.38 -2.09 -0.46
CA LEU A 108 -12.40 -1.22 0.15
C LEU A 108 -12.84 -0.08 -0.77
N VAL A 109 -12.01 0.30 -1.74
CA VAL A 109 -12.31 1.44 -2.61
C VAL A 109 -13.23 1.05 -3.76
N PRO A 110 -14.19 1.89 -4.16
CA PRO A 110 -15.07 1.67 -5.30
C PRO A 110 -14.30 1.54 -6.62
N ASP A 111 -13.39 2.46 -6.90
CA ASP A 111 -12.54 2.43 -8.09
C ASP A 111 -11.05 2.23 -7.72
N ASP A 112 -10.60 0.98 -7.78
CA ASP A 112 -9.21 0.62 -7.49
C ASP A 112 -8.21 1.16 -8.53
N ARG A 113 -8.65 1.45 -9.76
CA ARG A 113 -7.80 2.05 -10.80
C ARG A 113 -7.52 3.51 -10.49
N LEU A 114 -8.54 4.23 -10.03
CA LEU A 114 -8.39 5.63 -9.63
C LEU A 114 -7.44 5.72 -8.44
N ALA A 115 -7.65 4.88 -7.42
CA ALA A 115 -6.75 4.81 -6.26
C ALA A 115 -5.29 4.48 -6.67
N LEU A 116 -5.07 3.52 -7.57
CA LEU A 116 -3.73 3.19 -8.05
C LEU A 116 -3.08 4.34 -8.84
N ARG A 117 -3.86 5.10 -9.63
CA ARG A 117 -3.35 6.29 -10.33
C ARG A 117 -2.94 7.38 -9.35
N GLU A 118 -3.74 7.61 -8.31
CA GLU A 118 -3.43 8.57 -7.25
C GLU A 118 -2.18 8.18 -6.47
N LEU A 119 -2.06 6.91 -6.07
CA LEU A 119 -0.86 6.39 -5.44
C LEU A 119 0.38 6.60 -6.33
N ARG A 120 0.26 6.33 -7.64
CA ARG A 120 1.36 6.61 -8.58
C ARG A 120 1.66 8.09 -8.72
N ARG A 121 0.65 8.95 -8.75
CA ARG A 121 0.82 10.40 -8.88
C ARG A 121 1.62 10.97 -7.73
N VAL A 122 1.26 10.61 -6.49
CA VAL A 122 1.91 11.14 -5.30
C VAL A 122 3.24 10.46 -4.97
N LEU A 123 3.52 9.29 -5.53
CA LEU A 123 4.80 8.60 -5.40
C LEU A 123 5.86 9.29 -6.25
N LYS A 124 7.07 9.49 -5.72
CA LYS A 124 8.24 9.99 -6.46
C LYS A 124 8.67 8.97 -7.52
N ASP A 125 9.34 9.46 -8.56
CA ASP A 125 9.98 8.60 -9.55
C ASP A 125 11.03 7.70 -8.86
N GLY A 126 11.02 6.42 -9.19
CA GLY A 126 11.81 5.39 -8.49
C GLY A 126 11.26 4.99 -7.11
N GLY A 127 10.21 5.65 -6.62
CA GLY A 127 9.58 5.38 -5.33
C GLY A 127 8.93 3.99 -5.27
N LEU A 128 8.82 3.45 -4.04
CA LEU A 128 8.26 2.12 -3.78
C LEU A 128 6.80 2.20 -3.35
N LEU A 129 5.97 1.41 -3.99
CA LEU A 129 4.64 1.01 -3.50
C LEU A 129 4.70 -0.41 -2.98
N CYS A 130 4.34 -0.62 -1.71
CA CYS A 130 4.12 -1.94 -1.14
C CYS A 130 2.66 -2.08 -0.73
N LEU A 131 1.97 -3.09 -1.26
CA LEU A 131 0.55 -3.30 -0.97
C LEU A 131 0.24 -4.75 -0.64
N THR A 132 -0.80 -4.94 0.18
CA THR A 132 -1.42 -6.24 0.45
C THR A 132 -2.89 -6.19 0.12
N VAL A 133 -3.43 -7.29 -0.39
CA VAL A 133 -4.86 -7.45 -0.70
C VAL A 133 -5.33 -8.88 -0.40
N PRO A 134 -6.62 -9.10 -0.12
CA PRO A 134 -7.17 -10.45 0.04
C PRO A 134 -7.11 -11.20 -1.30
N ALA A 135 -6.71 -12.47 -1.20
CA ALA A 135 -6.56 -13.32 -2.37
C ALA A 135 -7.87 -14.03 -2.75
N TYR A 136 -7.98 -14.34 -4.03
CA TYR A 136 -8.98 -15.18 -4.70
C TYR A 136 -10.45 -14.79 -4.51
N PRO A 137 -11.13 -14.39 -5.59
CA PRO A 137 -12.58 -14.12 -5.57
C PRO A 137 -13.42 -15.28 -5.05
N PHE A 138 -13.01 -16.54 -5.29
CA PHE A 138 -13.74 -17.72 -4.81
C PHE A 138 -13.67 -17.89 -3.27
N LEU A 139 -12.77 -17.21 -2.57
CA LEU A 139 -12.72 -17.17 -1.10
C LEU A 139 -13.61 -16.08 -0.49
N TRP A 140 -14.41 -15.38 -1.29
CA TRP A 140 -15.37 -14.39 -0.82
C TRP A 140 -16.33 -14.97 0.21
N GLY A 141 -16.58 -14.25 1.29
CA GLY A 141 -17.47 -14.72 2.36
C GLY A 141 -18.06 -13.57 3.18
N GLU A 142 -18.84 -13.93 4.19
CA GLU A 142 -19.53 -13.00 5.10
C GLU A 142 -18.58 -11.99 5.77
N GLU A 143 -17.32 -12.38 5.99
CA GLU A 143 -16.31 -11.50 6.56
C GLU A 143 -15.94 -10.35 5.60
N ASP A 144 -15.92 -10.61 4.28
CA ASP A 144 -15.68 -9.57 3.28
C ASP A 144 -16.82 -8.55 3.27
N GLU A 145 -18.06 -9.05 3.33
CA GLU A 145 -19.26 -8.21 3.37
C GLU A 145 -19.30 -7.38 4.65
N ALA A 146 -19.04 -8.00 5.80
CA ALA A 146 -19.01 -7.32 7.09
C ALA A 146 -17.93 -6.23 7.18
N ARG A 147 -16.83 -6.38 6.43
CA ARG A 147 -15.73 -5.40 6.35
C ARG A 147 -15.91 -4.40 5.22
N GLY A 148 -16.99 -4.47 4.45
CA GLY A 148 -17.26 -3.57 3.32
C GLY A 148 -16.32 -3.78 2.14
N HIS A 149 -15.73 -4.98 1.99
CA HIS A 149 -14.90 -5.28 0.82
C HIS A 149 -15.74 -5.20 -0.46
N GLN A 150 -15.13 -4.70 -1.53
CA GLN A 150 -15.73 -4.63 -2.85
C GLN A 150 -15.24 -5.79 -3.74
N ARG A 151 -14.06 -6.33 -3.44
CA ARG A 151 -13.41 -7.36 -4.28
C ARG A 151 -12.26 -8.08 -3.59
N ARG A 152 -11.88 -9.21 -4.18
CA ARG A 152 -10.64 -9.93 -3.89
C ARG A 152 -9.83 -10.07 -5.17
N TYR A 153 -8.55 -10.35 -5.08
CA TYR A 153 -7.61 -10.31 -6.21
C TYR A 153 -6.89 -11.64 -6.41
N THR A 154 -6.56 -11.94 -7.65
CA THR A 154 -5.47 -12.88 -7.94
C THR A 154 -4.17 -12.12 -8.16
N ALA A 155 -3.03 -12.78 -8.00
CA ALA A 155 -1.71 -12.19 -8.26
C ALA A 155 -1.61 -11.68 -9.72
N THR A 156 -2.17 -12.43 -10.67
CA THR A 156 -2.19 -12.06 -12.09
C THR A 156 -3.04 -10.82 -12.36
N GLU A 157 -4.22 -10.74 -11.75
CA GLU A 157 -5.09 -9.58 -11.89
C GLU A 157 -4.45 -8.32 -11.30
N LEU A 158 -3.91 -8.43 -10.08
CA LEU A 158 -3.23 -7.31 -9.42
C LEU A 158 -2.04 -6.81 -10.26
N ARG A 159 -1.24 -7.74 -10.79
CA ARG A 159 -0.12 -7.43 -11.69
C ARG A 159 -0.61 -6.64 -12.91
N ARG A 160 -1.67 -7.12 -13.57
CA ARG A 160 -2.22 -6.44 -14.74
C ARG A 160 -2.72 -5.02 -14.42
N LYS A 161 -3.43 -4.85 -13.29
CA LYS A 161 -3.94 -3.53 -12.87
C LYS A 161 -2.79 -2.55 -12.60
N LEU A 162 -1.76 -2.97 -11.88
CA LEU A 162 -0.59 -2.15 -11.59
C LEU A 162 0.17 -1.77 -12.87
N ASN A 163 0.43 -2.72 -13.78
CA ASN A 163 1.08 -2.43 -15.06
C ASN A 163 0.26 -1.43 -15.89
N ASN A 164 -1.07 -1.59 -15.94
CA ASN A 164 -1.96 -0.67 -16.66
C ASN A 164 -1.98 0.75 -16.04
N CYS A 165 -1.65 0.86 -14.75
CA CYS A 165 -1.45 2.14 -14.08
C CYS A 165 -0.01 2.66 -14.21
N GLY A 166 0.88 1.98 -14.94
CA GLY A 166 2.25 2.40 -15.22
C GLY A 166 3.23 2.15 -14.07
N PHE A 167 2.98 1.18 -13.22
CA PHE A 167 3.95 0.68 -12.26
C PHE A 167 4.84 -0.41 -12.87
N GLU A 168 6.10 -0.45 -12.46
CA GLU A 168 7.00 -1.57 -12.67
C GLU A 168 6.96 -2.49 -11.46
N ILE A 169 6.63 -3.76 -11.70
CA ILE A 169 6.45 -4.71 -10.61
C ILE A 169 7.79 -5.37 -10.30
N SER A 170 8.30 -5.11 -9.10
CA SER A 170 9.51 -5.74 -8.60
C SER A 170 9.23 -7.19 -8.15
N ARG A 171 8.10 -7.40 -7.47
CA ARG A 171 7.71 -8.72 -6.98
C ARG A 171 6.21 -8.79 -6.69
N VAL A 172 5.62 -9.96 -6.95
CA VAL A 172 4.28 -10.36 -6.46
C VAL A 172 4.38 -11.76 -5.90
N SER A 173 3.84 -11.97 -4.70
CA SER A 173 3.79 -13.28 -4.05
C SER A 173 2.46 -13.45 -3.32
N TYR A 174 2.07 -14.70 -3.11
CA TYR A 174 1.05 -14.98 -2.12
C TYR A 174 1.65 -15.00 -0.72
N LEU A 175 0.79 -14.86 0.29
CA LEU A 175 1.08 -14.94 1.71
C LEU A 175 0.00 -15.73 2.42
N VAL A 176 0.31 -16.19 3.65
CA VAL A 176 -0.59 -16.99 4.47
C VAL A 176 -0.97 -18.28 3.73
N ALA A 177 0.04 -18.97 3.17
CA ALA A 177 -0.13 -20.23 2.48
C ALA A 177 -0.69 -21.32 3.39
N THR A 178 -0.29 -21.31 4.66
CA THR A 178 -0.77 -22.23 5.70
C THR A 178 -2.25 -22.10 6.02
N GLY A 179 -2.82 -20.89 5.88
CA GLY A 179 -4.26 -20.62 6.02
C GLY A 179 -5.09 -21.02 4.81
N PHE A 180 -4.45 -21.29 3.66
CA PHE A 180 -5.14 -21.47 2.38
C PHE A 180 -5.96 -22.77 2.35
N LEU A 181 -5.36 -23.92 2.67
CA LEU A 181 -6.07 -25.20 2.70
C LEU A 181 -7.21 -25.22 3.71
N PRO A 182 -7.03 -24.80 4.99
CA PRO A 182 -8.13 -24.67 5.92
C PRO A 182 -9.27 -23.78 5.42
N SER A 183 -8.97 -22.70 4.71
CA SER A 183 -9.97 -21.78 4.15
C SER A 183 -10.80 -22.44 3.06
N ILE A 184 -10.18 -23.23 2.17
CA ILE A 184 -10.87 -24.00 1.14
C ILE A 184 -11.77 -25.04 1.79
N VAL A 185 -11.22 -25.84 2.70
CA VAL A 185 -11.98 -26.89 3.39
C VAL A 185 -13.20 -26.29 4.10
N ALA A 186 -13.01 -25.24 4.90
CA ALA A 186 -14.10 -24.57 5.60
C ALA A 186 -15.21 -24.09 4.65
N ARG A 187 -14.80 -23.57 3.47
CA ARG A 187 -15.77 -23.11 2.46
C ARG A 187 -16.53 -24.27 1.83
N THR A 188 -15.82 -25.30 1.38
CA THR A 188 -16.46 -26.48 0.77
C THR A 188 -17.47 -27.13 1.72
N PHE A 189 -17.15 -27.23 3.01
CA PHE A 189 -18.07 -27.72 4.02
C PHE A 189 -19.29 -26.81 4.22
N LYS A 190 -19.12 -25.46 4.23
CA LYS A 190 -20.25 -24.53 4.29
C LYS A 190 -21.19 -24.71 3.11
N ASP A 191 -20.66 -24.79 1.89
CA ASP A 191 -21.43 -24.95 0.66
C ASP A 191 -22.16 -26.30 0.62
N LEU A 192 -21.54 -27.37 1.13
CA LEU A 192 -22.12 -28.72 1.12
C LEU A 192 -23.23 -28.91 2.16
N PHE A 193 -23.09 -28.32 3.34
CA PHE A 193 -24.02 -28.57 4.43
C PHE A 193 -25.11 -27.53 4.59
N ARG A 194 -25.12 -26.46 3.79
CA ARG A 194 -26.16 -25.39 3.76
C ARG A 194 -26.70 -24.97 5.15
N LYS A 195 -25.98 -25.34 6.20
CA LYS A 195 -26.27 -24.91 7.56
C LYS A 195 -25.46 -23.64 7.78
N SER A 196 -26.17 -22.59 8.16
CA SER A 196 -25.62 -21.41 8.81
C SER A 196 -24.83 -21.84 10.05
N VAL A 197 -23.64 -22.36 9.83
CA VAL A 197 -22.64 -22.36 10.90
C VAL A 197 -22.23 -20.91 10.96
N ALA A 198 -22.68 -20.22 12.00
CA ALA A 198 -22.20 -18.88 12.32
C ALA A 198 -20.70 -18.85 12.06
N PRO A 199 -20.20 -17.85 11.34
CA PRO A 199 -18.79 -17.80 10.99
C PRO A 199 -18.05 -17.96 12.29
N ARG A 200 -17.53 -19.16 12.53
CA ARG A 200 -16.55 -19.34 13.58
C ARG A 200 -15.40 -18.49 13.04
N ARG A 201 -15.39 -17.22 13.46
CA ARG A 201 -14.19 -16.41 13.34
C ARG A 201 -13.10 -17.41 13.65
N ILE A 202 -12.20 -17.70 12.70
CA ILE A 202 -10.96 -18.42 13.02
C ILE A 202 -10.45 -17.57 14.16
N SER A 203 -10.72 -18.04 15.38
CA SER A 203 -10.93 -17.17 16.51
C SER A 203 -9.63 -16.42 16.68
N GLU A 204 -9.68 -15.13 16.41
CA GLU A 204 -8.62 -14.20 16.81
C GLU A 204 -8.39 -14.28 18.34
N GLY A 205 -9.19 -15.07 19.05
CA GLY A 205 -9.07 -15.53 20.42
C GLY A 205 -8.53 -16.95 20.59
N GLY A 206 -7.73 -17.47 19.68
CA GLY A 206 -6.90 -18.66 19.89
C GLY A 206 -5.99 -18.45 21.10
N SER A 207 -5.62 -19.55 21.78
CA SER A 207 -4.70 -19.48 22.92
C SER A 207 -3.47 -18.64 22.54
N ARG A 208 -2.88 -17.91 23.48
CA ARG A 208 -1.67 -17.11 23.26
C ARG A 208 -0.59 -17.91 22.51
N LEU A 209 -0.51 -19.21 22.78
CA LEU A 209 0.40 -20.15 22.12
C LEU A 209 0.06 -20.34 20.64
N ALA A 210 -1.22 -20.50 20.28
CA ALA A 210 -1.64 -20.64 18.88
C ALA A 210 -1.36 -19.37 18.08
N ASN A 211 -1.61 -18.21 18.67
CA ASN A 211 -1.29 -16.92 18.04
C ASN A 211 0.23 -16.75 17.84
N ALA A 212 1.04 -17.08 18.85
CA ALA A 212 2.50 -17.04 18.75
C ALA A 212 3.04 -18.01 17.69
N ALA A 213 2.52 -19.23 17.64
CA ALA A 213 2.88 -20.23 16.64
C ALA A 213 2.56 -19.74 15.22
N MET A 214 1.38 -19.12 15.02
CA MET A 214 0.98 -18.58 13.73
C MET A 214 1.88 -17.41 13.32
N VAL A 215 2.21 -16.49 14.24
CA VAL A 215 3.16 -15.39 13.98
C VAL A 215 4.52 -15.95 13.58
N SER A 216 5.04 -16.97 14.28
CA SER A 216 6.34 -17.59 13.94
C SER A 216 6.32 -18.24 12.55
N LEU A 217 5.22 -18.91 12.21
CA LEU A 217 5.04 -19.55 10.91
C LEU A 217 5.02 -18.51 9.78
N LEU A 218 4.29 -17.41 9.99
CA LEU A 218 4.29 -16.30 9.03
C LEU A 218 5.62 -15.55 8.95
N ASP A 219 6.38 -15.52 10.03
CA ASP A 219 7.76 -15.02 10.00
C ASP A 219 8.65 -15.91 9.11
N CYS A 220 8.48 -17.23 9.14
CA CYS A 220 9.14 -18.14 8.19
C CYS A 220 8.70 -17.88 6.75
N GLU A 221 7.38 -17.77 6.49
CA GLU A 221 6.88 -17.42 5.15
C GLU A 221 7.45 -16.08 4.67
N ARG A 222 7.50 -15.07 5.54
CA ARG A 222 8.07 -13.75 5.25
C ARG A 222 9.55 -13.82 4.85
N HIS A 223 10.34 -14.66 5.48
CA HIS A 223 11.73 -14.89 5.07
C HIS A 223 11.79 -15.63 3.74
N LEU A 224 10.94 -16.63 3.55
CA LEU A 224 10.92 -17.44 2.33
C LEU A 224 10.54 -16.61 1.10
N ILE A 225 9.58 -15.69 1.20
CA ILE A 225 9.17 -14.84 0.07
C ILE A 225 10.26 -13.86 -0.39
N ARG A 226 11.35 -13.68 0.36
CA ARG A 226 12.51 -12.92 -0.11
C ARG A 226 13.24 -13.64 -1.23
N TYR A 227 13.16 -14.96 -1.27
CA TYR A 227 13.87 -15.80 -2.23
C TYR A 227 12.95 -16.38 -3.29
N ILE A 228 11.77 -16.83 -2.92
CA ILE A 228 10.78 -17.44 -3.82
C ILE A 228 9.43 -16.76 -3.73
N ASN A 229 8.65 -16.82 -4.80
CA ASN A 229 7.25 -16.41 -4.78
C ASN A 229 6.39 -17.61 -4.41
N LEU A 230 5.57 -17.48 -3.37
CA LEU A 230 4.63 -18.53 -3.01
C LEU A 230 3.53 -18.64 -4.08
N PRO A 231 3.16 -19.85 -4.52
CA PRO A 231 2.19 -20.04 -5.60
C PRO A 231 0.73 -19.89 -5.15
N PHE A 232 0.46 -19.95 -3.86
CA PHE A 232 -0.87 -19.84 -3.25
C PHE A 232 -0.81 -19.23 -1.84
N GLY A 233 -1.94 -18.73 -1.36
CA GLY A 233 -2.10 -18.14 -0.04
C GLY A 233 -3.39 -17.33 0.05
N THR A 234 -3.83 -16.94 1.24
CA THR A 234 -5.07 -16.17 1.41
C THR A 234 -4.90 -14.68 1.18
N ARG A 235 -3.66 -14.21 1.00
CA ARG A 235 -3.32 -12.81 0.72
C ARG A 235 -2.36 -12.73 -0.48
N VAL A 236 -2.39 -11.60 -1.19
CA VAL A 236 -1.40 -11.25 -2.19
C VAL A 236 -0.61 -10.05 -1.66
N VAL A 237 0.71 -10.10 -1.79
CA VAL A 237 1.59 -8.96 -1.54
C VAL A 237 2.27 -8.56 -2.83
N CYS A 238 2.41 -7.26 -3.04
CA CYS A 238 3.07 -6.72 -4.22
C CYS A 238 4.04 -5.59 -3.83
N TRP A 239 5.21 -5.64 -4.41
CA TRP A 239 6.18 -4.55 -4.44
C TRP A 239 6.27 -4.03 -5.86
N ALA A 240 5.95 -2.77 -6.04
CA ALA A 240 5.99 -2.10 -7.33
C ALA A 240 6.72 -0.75 -7.20
N ARG A 241 7.30 -0.28 -8.28
CA ARG A 241 7.96 1.02 -8.33
C ARG A 241 7.30 1.90 -9.38
N LYS A 242 7.26 3.19 -9.10
CA LYS A 242 7.03 4.15 -10.16
C LYS A 242 8.32 4.24 -10.98
N PRO A 243 8.28 3.99 -12.31
CA PRO A 243 9.44 4.13 -13.16
C PRO A 243 10.13 5.49 -12.94
N ALA A 244 11.46 5.48 -12.82
CA ALA A 244 12.20 6.72 -12.90
C ALA A 244 12.05 7.28 -14.31
N LEU A 245 11.76 8.57 -14.44
CA LEU A 245 11.87 9.22 -15.73
C LEU A 245 13.33 9.10 -16.15
N VAL A 246 13.62 8.16 -17.03
CA VAL A 246 14.87 8.20 -17.79
C VAL A 246 14.77 9.51 -18.56
N ALA A 247 15.57 10.49 -18.19
CA ALA A 247 15.79 11.64 -19.06
C ALA A 247 16.42 11.05 -20.33
N GLU A 248 15.57 10.66 -21.29
CA GLU A 248 16.05 10.53 -22.66
C GLU A 248 16.77 11.84 -22.92
N ARG A 249 18.07 11.78 -23.11
CA ARG A 249 18.78 12.89 -23.73
C ARG A 249 18.06 13.06 -25.05
N VAL A 250 17.15 14.03 -25.10
CA VAL A 250 16.64 14.53 -26.37
C VAL A 250 17.89 14.98 -27.08
N THR A 251 18.42 14.10 -27.92
CA THR A 251 19.45 14.48 -28.90
C THR A 251 18.71 15.40 -29.82
N VAL A 252 18.81 16.70 -29.54
CA VAL A 252 18.32 17.75 -30.42
C VAL A 252 18.95 17.45 -31.77
N PRO A 253 18.16 17.12 -32.79
CA PRO A 253 18.72 16.81 -34.10
C PRO A 253 19.64 17.95 -34.56
N ALA A 254 20.72 17.61 -35.23
CA ALA A 254 21.77 18.59 -35.62
C ALA A 254 21.25 19.79 -36.43
N TRP A 255 20.06 19.68 -37.04
CA TRP A 255 19.41 20.77 -37.79
C TRP A 255 18.90 21.92 -36.91
N ASP A 256 18.59 21.65 -35.60
CA ASP A 256 18.10 22.69 -34.68
C ASP A 256 19.23 23.64 -34.22
N ARG A 257 20.50 23.28 -34.48
CA ARG A 257 21.65 24.16 -34.22
C ARG A 257 21.86 25.28 -35.27
N GLN A 258 21.16 25.23 -36.40
CA GLN A 258 21.25 26.26 -37.44
C GLN A 258 20.36 27.48 -37.17
N TRP A 259 19.48 27.41 -36.18
CA TRP A 259 18.62 28.53 -35.76
C TRP A 259 19.15 29.26 -34.52
N SER A 260 20.48 29.27 -34.29
CA SER A 260 21.07 30.28 -33.41
C SER A 260 20.70 31.66 -33.97
N ARG A 261 20.04 32.47 -33.17
CA ARG A 261 19.51 33.80 -33.49
C ARG A 261 20.50 34.56 -34.35
N PRO A 262 20.07 35.17 -35.45
CA PRO A 262 20.94 36.07 -36.21
C PRO A 262 21.47 37.17 -35.28
N PRO A 263 22.71 37.61 -35.42
CA PRO A 263 23.23 38.70 -34.61
C PRO A 263 22.33 39.92 -34.76
N LEU A 264 21.98 40.55 -33.64
CA LEU A 264 21.20 41.77 -33.62
C LEU A 264 21.92 42.81 -34.47
N PRO A 265 21.20 43.57 -35.34
CA PRO A 265 21.81 44.66 -36.11
C PRO A 265 22.50 45.62 -35.13
N GLN A 266 23.76 45.95 -35.42
CA GLN A 266 24.50 46.95 -34.66
C GLN A 266 23.75 48.29 -34.80
N GLY A 267 23.22 48.79 -33.67
CA GLY A 267 22.63 50.14 -33.63
C GLY A 267 21.31 50.30 -32.87
N MET A 268 20.72 49.25 -32.31
CA MET A 268 19.53 49.41 -31.43
C MET A 268 19.95 49.50 -29.95
N THR A 269 20.09 50.72 -29.44
CA THR A 269 20.09 51.01 -28.00
C THR A 269 18.65 50.90 -27.48
N MET A 270 18.38 49.94 -26.61
CA MET A 270 17.13 49.91 -25.86
C MET A 270 17.14 51.04 -24.82
N SER A 271 16.29 52.03 -25.01
CA SER A 271 15.96 53.01 -23.98
C SER A 271 15.20 52.28 -22.86
N GLN A 272 15.70 52.38 -21.64
CA GLN A 272 14.97 51.92 -20.43
C GLN A 272 13.66 52.69 -20.31
N PRO A 273 12.55 52.04 -19.95
CA PRO A 273 11.34 52.76 -19.54
C PRO A 273 11.56 53.32 -18.13
N ASP A 274 11.34 54.64 -18.00
CA ASP A 274 11.32 55.34 -16.73
C ASP A 274 10.20 54.77 -15.84
N LEU A 275 10.59 54.32 -14.66
CA LEU A 275 9.67 53.99 -13.56
C LEU A 275 9.35 55.28 -12.82
N HIS A 276 8.12 55.72 -12.94
CA HIS A 276 7.43 56.60 -11.97
C HIS A 276 6.33 55.85 -11.26
#